data_82b508f8b4c8b099e29b70565b1789b5
#
_entry.id   82b508f8b4c8b099e29b70565b1789b5
#
_cell.length_a   1.000
_cell.length_b   1.000
_cell.length_c   1.000
_cell.angle_alpha   90.00
_cell.angle_beta   90.00
_cell.angle_gamma   90.00
#
_symmetry.space_group_name_H-M   'P 1'
#
loop_
_entity.id
_entity.type
_entity.pdbx_description
1 polymer ?
#
loop_
_entity_poly.entity_id
_entity_poly.type
_entity_poly.pdbx_seq_one_letter_code
_entity_poly.pdbx_strand_id
1 'polypeptide(L)'
;ATHRFPLPCLSELDVARRAWFRLTFVAFLLMAANFGGYAFAYFARTRAGNPLFGASADATALAPAYLAYLHDLWTRNPAMTTTSFGDFFTVLGAATAASLGLLLIALLISTVLGLTLGLLGVRRNPPGVRGWITAGAIIGLSAPSFFIGRLTVVALLFLVIYTPWGAQPLPLQGFGWDLHLVLPVTALVIRPTAQIAQVTAALLAGELGRQYIVAARGKGIPERRIVAHHALRNVWAPLTQAIAGTVRLLVS
;
A
#
# COMPACT_ATOMS: atom_id res chain seq x y z
N ALA A 1 17.03 58.06 2.93
CA ALA A 1 15.81 57.30 3.05
C ALA A 1 15.44 56.75 1.67
N THR A 2 15.86 55.52 1.36
CA THR A 2 15.52 54.80 0.10
C THR A 2 14.37 53.87 0.38
N HIS A 3 13.17 54.27 0.02
CA HIS A 3 11.98 53.40 0.01
C HIS A 3 12.15 52.31 -1.08
N ARG A 4 12.45 51.08 -0.67
CA ARG A 4 12.28 49.93 -1.53
C ARG A 4 10.81 49.52 -1.49
N PHE A 5 10.09 49.74 -2.59
CA PHE A 5 8.77 49.15 -2.80
C PHE A 5 8.95 47.64 -3.01
N PRO A 6 8.27 46.79 -2.22
CA PRO A 6 8.22 45.39 -2.54
C PRO A 6 7.31 45.19 -3.75
N LEU A 7 7.82 44.56 -4.80
CA LEU A 7 7.05 44.12 -5.96
C LEU A 7 6.38 42.78 -5.62
N PRO A 8 5.12 42.73 -5.20
CA PRO A 8 4.45 41.47 -4.86
C PRO A 8 4.07 40.62 -6.08
N CYS A 9 4.20 41.16 -7.28
CA CYS A 9 3.68 40.55 -8.49
C CYS A 9 4.59 39.41 -9.06
N LEU A 10 5.87 39.41 -8.77
CA LEU A 10 6.81 38.39 -9.31
C LEU A 10 6.73 37.03 -8.58
N SER A 11 6.35 37.01 -7.32
CA SER A 11 6.22 35.77 -6.54
C SER A 11 4.99 34.94 -6.92
N GLU A 12 3.88 35.61 -7.24
CA GLU A 12 2.66 34.90 -7.64
C GLU A 12 2.77 34.31 -9.05
N LEU A 13 3.42 35.04 -9.98
CA LEU A 13 3.69 34.53 -11.33
C LEU A 13 4.61 33.32 -11.32
N ASP A 14 5.60 33.26 -10.42
CA ASP A 14 6.49 32.12 -10.27
C ASP A 14 5.81 30.91 -9.63
N VAL A 15 4.88 31.13 -8.74
CA VAL A 15 4.06 30.06 -8.14
C VAL A 15 3.09 29.48 -9.18
N ALA A 16 2.40 30.35 -9.92
CA ALA A 16 1.48 29.93 -10.99
C ALA A 16 2.23 29.18 -12.09
N ARG A 17 3.40 29.66 -12.53
CA ARG A 17 4.25 28.98 -13.53
C ARG A 17 4.70 27.60 -13.05
N ARG A 18 5.12 27.46 -11.79
CA ARG A 18 5.49 26.15 -11.23
C ARG A 18 4.30 25.22 -11.10
N ALA A 19 3.12 25.74 -10.75
CA ALA A 19 1.89 24.95 -10.71
C ALA A 19 1.49 24.44 -12.11
N TRP A 20 1.54 25.32 -13.11
CA TRP A 20 1.30 24.95 -14.52
C TRP A 20 2.30 23.90 -15.01
N PHE A 21 3.59 24.05 -14.71
CA PHE A 21 4.60 23.08 -15.10
C PHE A 21 4.37 21.71 -14.44
N ARG A 22 3.94 21.69 -13.18
CA ARG A 22 3.58 20.44 -12.50
C ARG A 22 2.35 19.78 -13.11
N LEU A 23 1.33 20.56 -13.42
CA LEU A 23 0.09 20.06 -14.03
C LEU A 23 0.35 19.50 -15.43
N THR A 24 1.11 20.21 -16.27
CA THR A 24 1.47 19.73 -17.61
C THR A 24 2.36 18.49 -17.54
N PHE A 25 3.28 18.42 -16.59
CA PHE A 25 4.12 17.26 -16.38
C PHE A 25 3.32 16.02 -15.92
N VAL A 26 2.38 16.21 -14.98
CA VAL A 26 1.47 15.12 -14.54
C VAL A 26 0.57 14.67 -15.68
N ALA A 27 0.00 15.60 -16.45
CA ALA A 27 -0.82 15.26 -17.62
C ALA A 27 -0.03 14.48 -18.67
N PHE A 28 1.22 14.89 -18.93
CA PHE A 28 2.13 14.15 -19.82
C PHE A 28 2.42 12.74 -19.32
N LEU A 29 2.71 12.58 -18.01
CA LEU A 29 2.95 11.26 -17.41
C LEU A 29 1.73 10.35 -17.51
N LEU A 30 0.53 10.89 -17.26
CA LEU A 30 -0.72 10.12 -17.39
C LEU A 30 -0.96 9.68 -18.83
N MET A 31 -0.72 10.57 -19.80
CA MET A 31 -0.85 10.24 -21.21
C MET A 31 0.19 9.21 -21.67
N ALA A 32 1.44 9.34 -21.22
CA ALA A 32 2.49 8.38 -21.51
C ALA A 32 2.19 7.00 -20.88
N ALA A 33 1.69 6.96 -19.66
CA ALA A 33 1.29 5.73 -18.99
C ALA A 33 0.09 5.06 -19.71
N ASN A 34 -0.90 5.85 -20.13
CA ASN A 34 -2.05 5.35 -20.89
C ASN A 34 -1.60 4.77 -22.24
N PHE A 35 -0.74 5.49 -22.99
CA PHE A 35 -0.18 5.00 -24.25
C PHE A 35 0.63 3.72 -24.04
N GLY A 36 1.50 3.68 -23.01
CA GLY A 36 2.31 2.50 -22.70
C GLY A 36 1.45 1.29 -22.34
N GLY A 37 0.40 1.47 -21.54
CA GLY A 37 -0.57 0.44 -21.20
C GLY A 37 -1.34 -0.07 -22.44
N TYR A 38 -1.78 0.84 -23.31
CA TYR A 38 -2.44 0.48 -24.56
C TYR A 38 -1.52 -0.30 -25.50
N ALA A 39 -0.30 0.19 -25.70
CA ALA A 39 0.70 -0.48 -26.55
C ALA A 39 1.04 -1.87 -26.02
N PHE A 40 1.25 -2.00 -24.71
CA PHE A 40 1.46 -3.31 -24.09
C PHE A 40 0.27 -4.26 -24.34
N ALA A 41 -0.95 -3.80 -24.11
CA ALA A 41 -2.15 -4.60 -24.34
C ALA A 41 -2.31 -4.98 -25.84
N TYR A 42 -1.99 -4.05 -26.74
CA TYR A 42 -2.05 -4.26 -28.18
C TYR A 42 -1.09 -5.37 -28.60
N PHE A 43 0.16 -5.35 -28.17
CA PHE A 43 1.14 -6.39 -28.49
C PHE A 43 0.93 -7.70 -27.71
N ALA A 44 0.43 -7.64 -26.48
CA ALA A 44 0.11 -8.83 -25.71
C ALA A 44 -1.05 -9.63 -26.31
N ARG A 45 -2.06 -8.96 -26.86
CA ARG A 45 -3.21 -9.60 -27.55
C ARG A 45 -2.78 -10.42 -28.76
N THR A 46 -1.82 -9.92 -29.53
CA THR A 46 -1.37 -10.58 -30.76
C THR A 46 -0.51 -11.81 -30.51
N ARG A 47 0.21 -11.86 -29.37
CA ARG A 47 0.99 -13.04 -28.99
C ARG A 47 0.15 -14.16 -28.37
N ALA A 48 -1.00 -13.84 -27.81
CA ALA A 48 -1.81 -14.82 -27.07
C ALA A 48 -2.72 -15.71 -27.95
N GLY A 49 -2.72 -15.54 -29.28
CA GLY A 49 -3.51 -16.38 -30.17
C GLY A 49 -5.02 -16.36 -29.89
N ASN A 50 -5.55 -15.28 -29.34
CA ASN A 50 -6.95 -15.22 -28.95
C ASN A 50 -7.85 -15.04 -30.15
N PRO A 51 -8.71 -16.04 -30.50
CA PRO A 51 -9.52 -16.04 -31.70
C PRO A 51 -10.55 -14.89 -31.75
N LEU A 52 -10.79 -14.19 -30.65
CA LEU A 52 -11.69 -13.04 -30.58
C LEU A 52 -11.10 -11.75 -31.17
N PHE A 53 -9.79 -11.70 -31.39
CA PHE A 53 -9.08 -10.52 -31.88
C PHE A 53 -8.18 -10.90 -33.04
N GLY A 54 -8.81 -11.36 -34.13
CA GLY A 54 -8.12 -11.72 -35.40
C GLY A 54 -7.27 -10.56 -35.92
N ALA A 55 -6.11 -10.92 -36.39
CA ALA A 55 -5.11 -10.23 -37.18
C ALA A 55 -3.80 -9.93 -36.45
N SER A 56 -2.70 -10.25 -37.10
CA SER A 56 -1.33 -9.88 -36.79
C SER A 56 -1.24 -8.40 -36.51
N ALA A 57 -0.75 -8.01 -35.30
CA ALA A 57 -0.54 -6.61 -34.98
C ALA A 57 0.68 -6.09 -35.73
N ASP A 58 0.42 -5.40 -36.81
CA ASP A 58 1.43 -4.59 -37.45
C ASP A 58 1.75 -3.38 -36.59
N ALA A 59 3.03 -3.19 -36.25
CA ALA A 59 3.48 -2.03 -35.50
C ALA A 59 3.10 -0.70 -36.18
N THR A 60 2.91 -0.71 -37.51
CA THR A 60 2.43 0.43 -38.30
C THR A 60 0.99 0.79 -38.01
N ALA A 61 0.17 -0.12 -37.51
CA ALA A 61 -1.23 0.10 -37.17
C ALA A 61 -1.44 0.57 -35.74
N LEU A 62 -0.39 0.61 -34.89
CA LEU A 62 -0.50 1.01 -33.48
C LEU A 62 -0.99 2.44 -33.31
N ALA A 63 -0.43 3.39 -34.07
CA ALA A 63 -0.78 4.80 -33.95
C ALA A 63 -2.24 5.09 -34.35
N PRO A 64 -2.75 4.63 -35.52
CA PRO A 64 -4.14 4.83 -35.85
C PRO A 64 -5.09 4.07 -34.90
N ALA A 65 -4.72 2.89 -34.43
CA ALA A 65 -5.50 2.17 -33.43
C ALA A 65 -5.59 2.89 -32.09
N TYR A 66 -4.50 3.52 -31.65
CA TYR A 66 -4.50 4.32 -30.43
C TYR A 66 -5.34 5.60 -30.57
N LEU A 67 -5.29 6.25 -31.75
CA LEU A 67 -6.14 7.42 -32.00
C LEU A 67 -7.63 7.05 -32.03
N ALA A 68 -7.98 5.92 -32.64
CA ALA A 68 -9.33 5.38 -32.59
C ALA A 68 -9.77 5.09 -31.13
N TYR A 69 -8.90 4.47 -30.35
CA TYR A 69 -9.14 4.25 -28.91
C TYR A 69 -9.41 5.56 -28.15
N LEU A 70 -8.61 6.60 -28.36
CA LEU A 70 -8.82 7.91 -27.72
C LEU A 70 -10.12 8.57 -28.19
N HIS A 71 -10.44 8.47 -29.47
CA HIS A 71 -11.69 8.97 -30.04
C HIS A 71 -12.90 8.27 -29.40
N ASP A 72 -12.86 6.95 -29.34
CA ASP A 72 -13.94 6.14 -28.74
C ASP A 72 -14.07 6.39 -27.23
N LEU A 73 -12.94 6.57 -26.53
CA LEU A 73 -12.93 6.96 -25.13
C LEU A 73 -13.60 8.33 -24.90
N TRP A 74 -13.34 9.30 -25.82
CA TRP A 74 -13.91 10.64 -25.75
C TRP A 74 -15.40 10.65 -26.12
N THR A 75 -15.79 9.92 -27.14
CA THR A 75 -17.19 9.83 -27.61
C THR A 75 -18.04 8.90 -26.77
N ARG A 76 -17.44 8.22 -25.77
CA ARG A 76 -18.12 7.23 -24.94
C ARG A 76 -18.80 6.15 -25.76
N ASN A 77 -18.14 5.68 -26.81
CA ASN A 77 -18.68 4.67 -27.69
C ASN A 77 -18.87 3.34 -26.94
N PRO A 78 -20.11 2.83 -26.76
CA PRO A 78 -20.35 1.59 -26.04
C PRO A 78 -19.75 0.35 -26.71
N ALA A 79 -19.37 0.43 -27.99
CA ALA A 79 -18.75 -0.67 -28.73
C ALA A 79 -17.33 -1.04 -28.22
N MET A 80 -16.68 -0.16 -27.43
CA MET A 80 -15.36 -0.45 -26.86
C MET A 80 -15.39 -1.43 -25.69
N THR A 81 -16.50 -1.55 -25.04
CA THR A 81 -16.68 -2.51 -23.93
C THR A 81 -17.73 -3.52 -24.38
N THR A 82 -17.42 -4.79 -24.28
CA THR A 82 -18.41 -5.87 -24.41
C THR A 82 -19.51 -5.77 -23.35
N THR A 83 -19.38 -4.81 -22.46
CA THR A 83 -20.29 -4.45 -21.40
C THR A 83 -20.75 -3.00 -21.59
N SER A 84 -22.00 -2.71 -21.33
CA SER A 84 -22.58 -1.37 -21.37
C SER A 84 -21.75 -0.41 -20.47
N PHE A 85 -21.68 0.87 -20.82
CA PHE A 85 -20.92 1.87 -20.06
C PHE A 85 -21.40 1.96 -18.59
N GLY A 86 -22.69 1.67 -18.33
CA GLY A 86 -23.25 1.50 -16.99
C GLY A 86 -22.62 0.33 -16.22
N ASP A 87 -22.38 -0.79 -16.90
CA ASP A 87 -21.74 -1.97 -16.31
C ASP A 87 -20.28 -1.71 -15.97
N PHE A 88 -19.57 -0.88 -16.78
CA PHE A 88 -18.20 -0.48 -16.48
C PHE A 88 -18.08 0.27 -15.15
N PHE A 89 -18.93 1.25 -14.90
CA PHE A 89 -18.91 2.00 -13.64
C PHE A 89 -19.34 1.15 -12.45
N THR A 90 -20.28 0.24 -12.63
CA THR A 90 -20.68 -0.68 -11.56
C THR A 90 -19.55 -1.65 -11.21
N VAL A 91 -18.89 -2.23 -12.22
CA VAL A 91 -17.72 -3.11 -12.02
C VAL A 91 -16.55 -2.36 -11.42
N LEU A 92 -16.24 -1.14 -11.92
CA LEU A 92 -15.19 -0.29 -11.38
C LEU A 92 -15.49 0.11 -9.94
N GLY A 93 -16.74 0.49 -9.64
CA GLY A 93 -17.19 0.82 -8.29
C GLY A 93 -17.04 -0.36 -7.34
N ALA A 94 -17.50 -1.54 -7.74
CA ALA A 94 -17.36 -2.76 -6.96
C ALA A 94 -15.88 -3.14 -6.72
N ALA A 95 -15.04 -3.09 -7.76
CA ALA A 95 -13.63 -3.38 -7.65
C ALA A 95 -12.90 -2.38 -6.75
N THR A 96 -13.25 -1.09 -6.85
CA THR A 96 -12.69 -0.04 -5.99
C THR A 96 -13.10 -0.23 -4.53
N ALA A 97 -14.38 -0.52 -4.28
CA ALA A 97 -14.88 -0.80 -2.93
C ALA A 97 -14.20 -2.04 -2.33
N ALA A 98 -14.03 -3.10 -3.11
CA ALA A 98 -13.31 -4.30 -2.71
C ALA A 98 -11.85 -4.01 -2.34
N SER A 99 -11.14 -3.26 -3.19
CA SER A 99 -9.74 -2.91 -2.97
C SER A 99 -9.56 -2.00 -1.75
N LEU A 100 -10.39 -0.97 -1.60
CA LEU A 100 -10.35 -0.07 -0.45
C LEU A 100 -10.71 -0.80 0.85
N GLY A 101 -11.72 -1.67 0.82
CA GLY A 101 -12.09 -2.47 1.98
C GLY A 101 -10.99 -3.42 2.43
N LEU A 102 -10.35 -4.12 1.47
CA LEU A 102 -9.21 -4.99 1.75
C LEU A 102 -8.04 -4.20 2.35
N LEU A 103 -7.74 -3.02 1.78
CA LEU A 103 -6.68 -2.13 2.27
C LEU A 103 -6.96 -1.65 3.69
N LEU A 104 -8.20 -1.22 3.99
CA LEU A 104 -8.59 -0.77 5.32
C LEU A 104 -8.49 -1.90 6.36
N ILE A 105 -8.99 -3.09 6.03
CA ILE A 105 -8.89 -4.26 6.92
C ILE A 105 -7.43 -4.60 7.18
N ALA A 106 -6.60 -4.67 6.13
CA ALA A 106 -5.18 -4.95 6.26
C ALA A 106 -4.45 -3.88 7.09
N LEU A 107 -4.78 -2.59 6.90
CA LEU A 107 -4.21 -1.48 7.68
C LEU A 107 -4.60 -1.56 9.15
N LEU A 108 -5.86 -1.84 9.47
CA LEU A 108 -6.32 -1.99 10.85
C LEU A 108 -5.63 -3.15 11.55
N ILE A 109 -5.63 -4.33 10.92
CA ILE A 109 -5.00 -5.52 11.50
C ILE A 109 -3.49 -5.30 11.68
N SER A 110 -2.81 -4.77 10.66
CA SER A 110 -1.37 -4.53 10.73
C SER A 110 -1.02 -3.48 11.78
N THR A 111 -1.87 -2.46 11.97
CA THR A 111 -1.66 -1.45 13.00
C THR A 111 -1.79 -2.05 14.39
N VAL A 112 -2.87 -2.79 14.66
CA VAL A 112 -3.09 -3.45 15.97
C VAL A 112 -1.97 -4.44 16.28
N LEU A 113 -1.65 -5.33 15.33
CA LEU A 113 -0.58 -6.33 15.51
C LEU A 113 0.79 -5.66 15.63
N GLY A 114 1.09 -4.68 14.78
CA GLY A 114 2.37 -3.98 14.78
C GLY A 114 2.60 -3.21 16.07
N LEU A 115 1.59 -2.49 16.58
CA LEU A 115 1.67 -1.79 17.86
C LEU A 115 1.86 -2.76 19.03
N THR A 116 1.08 -3.83 19.08
CA THR A 116 1.19 -4.82 20.16
C THR A 116 2.55 -5.52 20.14
N LEU A 117 3.02 -5.99 18.99
CA LEU A 117 4.33 -6.60 18.84
C LEU A 117 5.45 -5.60 19.17
N GLY A 118 5.34 -4.35 18.71
CA GLY A 118 6.30 -3.29 19.02
C GLY A 118 6.40 -3.00 20.53
N LEU A 119 5.26 -2.90 21.22
CA LEU A 119 5.22 -2.73 22.66
C LEU A 119 5.83 -3.91 23.43
N LEU A 120 5.57 -5.13 23.00
CA LEU A 120 6.15 -6.35 23.55
C LEU A 120 7.64 -6.50 23.23
N GLY A 121 8.05 -5.94 22.10
CA GLY A 121 9.41 -5.97 21.61
C GLY A 121 10.37 -5.02 22.25
N VAL A 122 9.90 -4.10 23.10
CA VAL A 122 10.76 -3.18 23.82
C VAL A 122 11.34 -3.84 25.07
N ARG A 123 12.66 -3.74 25.22
CA ARG A 123 13.36 -4.03 26.47
C ARG A 123 13.40 -2.74 27.30
N ARG A 124 12.96 -2.83 28.55
CA ARG A 124 12.77 -1.67 29.42
C ARG A 124 14.02 -1.30 30.22
N ASN A 125 14.81 -2.30 30.57
CA ASN A 125 16.03 -2.11 31.37
C ASN A 125 17.11 -3.14 30.98
N PRO A 126 18.24 -2.74 30.39
CA PRO A 126 18.46 -1.43 29.75
C PRO A 126 17.53 -1.19 28.56
N PRO A 127 17.18 0.08 28.25
CA PRO A 127 16.31 0.39 27.12
C PRO A 127 16.88 -0.13 25.80
N GLY A 128 16.04 -0.75 24.98
CA GLY A 128 16.49 -1.30 23.70
C GLY A 128 15.40 -2.08 22.97
N VAL A 129 15.67 -2.46 21.72
CA VAL A 129 14.82 -3.32 20.92
C VAL A 129 15.25 -4.77 21.13
N ARG A 130 14.30 -5.66 21.32
CA ARG A 130 14.57 -7.11 21.41
C ARG A 130 14.95 -7.66 20.05
N GLY A 131 15.96 -8.54 19.98
CA GLY A 131 16.48 -9.11 18.74
C GLY A 131 15.43 -9.80 17.86
N TRP A 132 14.42 -10.45 18.46
CA TRP A 132 13.36 -11.10 17.69
C TRP A 132 12.48 -10.11 16.89
N ILE A 133 12.28 -8.86 17.36
CA ILE A 133 11.61 -7.80 16.59
C ILE A 133 12.44 -7.44 15.37
N THR A 134 13.75 -7.24 15.57
CA THR A 134 14.65 -6.90 14.48
C THR A 134 14.72 -8.03 13.44
N ALA A 135 14.85 -9.27 13.89
CA ALA A 135 14.86 -10.44 13.02
C ALA A 135 13.53 -10.59 12.26
N GLY A 136 12.39 -10.48 12.96
CA GLY A 136 11.06 -10.53 12.34
C GLY A 136 10.83 -9.41 11.34
N ALA A 137 11.34 -8.21 11.63
CA ALA A 137 11.25 -7.08 10.72
C ALA A 137 12.12 -7.29 9.46
N ILE A 138 13.32 -7.81 9.59
CA ILE A 138 14.18 -8.14 8.44
C ILE A 138 13.46 -9.15 7.54
N ILE A 139 12.94 -10.24 8.09
CA ILE A 139 12.21 -11.27 7.33
C ILE A 139 10.95 -10.68 6.69
N GLY A 140 10.12 -9.99 7.47
CA GLY A 140 8.84 -9.46 7.01
C GLY A 140 8.96 -8.36 5.95
N LEU A 141 10.01 -7.53 6.01
CA LEU A 141 10.25 -6.45 5.04
C LEU A 141 10.99 -6.92 3.79
N SER A 142 11.82 -7.97 3.90
CA SER A 142 12.60 -8.49 2.77
C SER A 142 11.74 -9.28 1.79
N ALA A 143 10.66 -9.92 2.25
CA ALA A 143 9.82 -10.74 1.40
C ALA A 143 8.81 -9.88 0.61
N PRO A 144 8.78 -9.97 -0.74
CA PRO A 144 7.76 -9.30 -1.54
C PRO A 144 6.36 -9.85 -1.23
N SER A 145 5.33 -8.98 -1.26
CA SER A 145 3.94 -9.38 -0.92
C SER A 145 3.41 -10.50 -1.81
N PHE A 146 3.73 -10.49 -3.11
CA PHE A 146 3.33 -11.54 -4.03
C PHE A 146 3.97 -12.90 -3.71
N PHE A 147 5.22 -12.90 -3.23
CA PHE A 147 5.90 -14.12 -2.79
C PHE A 147 5.24 -14.71 -1.56
N ILE A 148 4.90 -13.88 -0.56
CA ILE A 148 4.17 -14.28 0.63
C ILE A 148 2.81 -14.88 0.24
N GLY A 149 2.07 -14.22 -0.67
CA GLY A 149 0.80 -14.71 -1.17
C GLY A 149 0.93 -16.09 -1.83
N ARG A 150 1.92 -16.27 -2.71
CA ARG A 150 2.19 -17.58 -3.33
C ARG A 150 2.56 -18.66 -2.32
N LEU A 151 3.42 -18.30 -1.37
CA LEU A 151 3.84 -19.23 -0.32
C LEU A 151 2.65 -19.66 0.55
N THR A 152 1.75 -18.74 0.89
CA THR A 152 0.54 -19.02 1.67
C THR A 152 -0.40 -19.96 0.90
N VAL A 153 -0.60 -19.74 -0.40
CA VAL A 153 -1.40 -20.65 -1.24
C VAL A 153 -0.78 -22.05 -1.30
N VAL A 154 0.53 -22.13 -1.53
CA VAL A 154 1.25 -23.41 -1.57
C VAL A 154 1.15 -24.13 -0.23
N ALA A 155 1.37 -23.43 0.89
CA ALA A 155 1.24 -24.00 2.24
C ALA A 155 -0.17 -24.54 2.49
N LEU A 156 -1.19 -23.83 2.02
CA LEU A 156 -2.58 -24.23 2.16
C LEU A 156 -2.89 -25.48 1.31
N LEU A 157 -2.37 -25.56 0.09
CA LEU A 157 -2.48 -26.76 -0.76
C LEU A 157 -1.81 -27.97 -0.11
N PHE A 158 -0.61 -27.78 0.43
CA PHE A 158 0.05 -28.85 1.20
C PHE A 158 -0.80 -29.31 2.38
N LEU A 159 -1.37 -28.36 3.12
CA LEU A 159 -2.24 -28.67 4.26
C LEU A 159 -3.45 -29.51 3.82
N VAL A 160 -4.09 -29.15 2.71
CA VAL A 160 -5.25 -29.87 2.14
C VAL A 160 -4.86 -31.29 1.69
N ILE A 161 -3.70 -31.44 1.04
CA ILE A 161 -3.24 -32.73 0.50
C ILE A 161 -2.86 -33.71 1.62
N TYR A 162 -2.20 -33.22 2.67
CA TYR A 162 -1.66 -34.05 3.74
C TYR A 162 -2.57 -34.20 4.96
N THR A 163 -3.68 -33.42 5.04
CA THR A 163 -4.67 -33.61 6.12
C THR A 163 -5.74 -34.59 5.69
N PRO A 164 -6.03 -35.62 6.51
CA PRO A 164 -7.02 -36.66 6.16
C PRO A 164 -8.47 -36.17 6.12
N TRP A 165 -8.69 -34.89 6.36
CA TRP A 165 -10.03 -34.30 6.50
C TRP A 165 -10.64 -33.83 5.18
N GLY A 166 -9.91 -33.85 4.06
CA GLY A 166 -10.43 -33.57 2.71
C GLY A 166 -11.17 -32.25 2.51
N ALA A 167 -11.35 -31.46 3.57
CA ALA A 167 -12.05 -30.18 3.52
C ALA A 167 -11.07 -29.08 3.14
N GLN A 168 -11.39 -28.32 2.10
CA GLN A 168 -10.68 -27.08 1.81
C GLN A 168 -11.01 -26.06 2.91
N PRO A 169 -10.09 -25.76 3.84
CA PRO A 169 -10.38 -24.89 4.98
C PRO A 169 -10.65 -23.44 4.56
N LEU A 170 -10.14 -23.03 3.39
CA LEU A 170 -10.27 -21.69 2.87
C LEU A 170 -10.49 -21.71 1.35
N PRO A 171 -11.35 -20.85 0.79
CA PRO A 171 -11.54 -20.73 -0.63
C PRO A 171 -10.28 -20.12 -1.29
N LEU A 172 -9.80 -20.79 -2.36
CA LEU A 172 -8.58 -20.39 -3.07
C LEU A 172 -8.84 -19.39 -4.21
N GLN A 173 -10.09 -19.30 -4.68
CA GLN A 173 -10.49 -18.49 -5.82
C GLN A 173 -11.74 -17.68 -5.49
N GLY A 174 -11.86 -16.51 -6.16
CA GLY A 174 -12.98 -15.61 -5.99
C GLY A 174 -12.71 -14.47 -5.01
N PHE A 175 -13.67 -13.57 -4.93
CA PHE A 175 -13.72 -12.46 -3.99
C PHE A 175 -15.05 -12.49 -3.25
N GLY A 176 -15.01 -12.40 -1.92
CA GLY A 176 -16.18 -12.30 -1.05
C GLY A 176 -15.78 -11.62 0.25
N TRP A 177 -16.77 -11.03 0.95
CA TRP A 177 -16.59 -10.44 2.29
C TRP A 177 -16.67 -11.51 3.40
N ASP A 178 -16.07 -12.66 3.15
CA ASP A 178 -16.08 -13.85 3.98
C ASP A 178 -14.68 -14.46 4.10
N LEU A 179 -14.55 -15.77 4.16
CA LEU A 179 -13.28 -16.49 4.24
C LEU A 179 -12.34 -16.24 3.04
N HIS A 180 -12.84 -15.72 1.91
CA HIS A 180 -12.00 -15.34 0.77
C HIS A 180 -11.01 -14.22 1.10
N LEU A 181 -11.32 -13.38 2.13
CA LEU A 181 -10.42 -12.30 2.55
C LEU A 181 -9.19 -12.78 3.32
N VAL A 182 -9.21 -13.98 3.90
CA VAL A 182 -8.15 -14.46 4.79
C VAL A 182 -6.81 -14.51 4.07
N LEU A 183 -6.77 -15.10 2.88
CA LEU A 183 -5.52 -15.24 2.10
C LEU A 183 -4.94 -13.89 1.66
N PRO A 184 -5.69 -13.00 0.99
CA PRO A 184 -5.14 -11.70 0.59
C PRO A 184 -4.80 -10.81 1.80
N VAL A 185 -5.58 -10.84 2.88
CA VAL A 185 -5.27 -10.08 4.09
C VAL A 185 -3.97 -10.56 4.73
N THR A 186 -3.76 -11.86 4.87
CA THR A 186 -2.52 -12.40 5.46
C THR A 186 -1.29 -11.98 4.64
N ALA A 187 -1.37 -12.03 3.32
CA ALA A 187 -0.28 -11.61 2.44
C ALA A 187 0.03 -10.11 2.58
N LEU A 188 -1.00 -9.26 2.72
CA LEU A 188 -0.85 -7.82 2.81
C LEU A 188 -0.42 -7.33 4.19
N VAL A 189 -0.82 -8.00 5.28
CA VAL A 189 -0.61 -7.56 6.67
C VAL A 189 0.85 -7.73 7.14
N ILE A 190 1.59 -8.70 6.63
CA ILE A 190 2.92 -9.07 7.15
C ILE A 190 3.92 -7.92 7.09
N ARG A 191 4.07 -7.28 5.94
CA ARG A 191 5.05 -6.19 5.75
C ARG A 191 4.73 -4.95 6.60
N PRO A 192 3.50 -4.39 6.57
CA PRO A 192 3.15 -3.26 7.42
C PRO A 192 3.27 -3.58 8.91
N THR A 193 2.88 -4.79 9.34
CA THR A 193 3.02 -5.23 10.73
C THR A 193 4.49 -5.21 11.17
N ALA A 194 5.38 -5.78 10.35
CA ALA A 194 6.81 -5.81 10.63
C ALA A 194 7.38 -4.40 10.75
N GLN A 195 7.00 -3.49 9.86
CA GLN A 195 7.44 -2.10 9.89
C GLN A 195 6.92 -1.35 11.11
N ILE A 196 5.61 -1.42 11.38
CA ILE A 196 5.01 -0.74 12.54
C ILE A 196 5.62 -1.27 13.84
N ALA A 197 5.79 -2.59 13.96
CA ALA A 197 6.40 -3.20 15.15
C ALA A 197 7.83 -2.72 15.39
N GLN A 198 8.66 -2.69 14.35
CA GLN A 198 10.04 -2.23 14.45
C GLN A 198 10.12 -0.75 14.80
N VAL A 199 9.34 0.10 14.12
CA VAL A 199 9.33 1.55 14.37
C VAL A 199 8.82 1.84 15.78
N THR A 200 7.75 1.18 16.21
CA THR A 200 7.19 1.32 17.56
C THR A 200 8.24 0.94 18.62
N ALA A 201 8.89 -0.20 18.45
CA ALA A 201 9.91 -0.67 19.38
C ALA A 201 11.12 0.28 19.43
N ALA A 202 11.57 0.78 18.28
CA ALA A 202 12.71 1.71 18.21
C ALA A 202 12.40 3.07 18.85
N LEU A 203 11.25 3.67 18.55
CA LEU A 203 10.81 4.94 19.12
C LEU A 203 10.66 4.83 20.63
N LEU A 204 10.01 3.78 21.12
CA LEU A 204 9.83 3.58 22.56
C LEU A 204 11.16 3.28 23.27
N ALA A 205 12.05 2.50 22.67
CA ALA A 205 13.37 2.24 23.25
C ALA A 205 14.18 3.53 23.40
N GLY A 206 14.15 4.38 22.36
CA GLY A 206 14.80 5.71 22.41
C GLY A 206 14.21 6.61 23.49
N GLU A 207 12.88 6.62 23.62
CA GLU A 207 12.20 7.46 24.61
C GLU A 207 12.42 6.97 26.06
N LEU A 208 12.44 5.66 26.27
CA LEU A 208 12.70 5.06 27.60
C LEU A 208 14.13 5.31 28.11
N GLY A 209 15.05 5.69 27.24
CA GLY A 209 16.41 6.11 27.60
C GLY A 209 16.54 7.58 28.01
N ARG A 210 15.49 8.39 27.91
CA ARG A 210 15.53 9.82 28.25
C ARG A 210 15.63 10.07 29.73
N GLN A 211 16.30 11.18 30.13
CA GLN A 211 16.55 11.54 31.53
C GLN A 211 15.27 11.71 32.34
N TYR A 212 14.19 12.23 31.76
CA TYR A 212 12.94 12.40 32.50
C TYR A 212 12.29 11.04 32.85
N ILE A 213 12.53 9.98 32.06
CA ILE A 213 12.11 8.63 32.43
C ILE A 213 12.91 8.09 33.60
N VAL A 214 14.22 8.35 33.62
CA VAL A 214 15.08 7.99 34.78
C VAL A 214 14.60 8.68 36.04
N ALA A 215 14.29 9.98 35.96
CA ALA A 215 13.72 10.73 37.06
C ALA A 215 12.34 10.19 37.54
N ALA A 216 11.49 9.77 36.58
CA ALA A 216 10.20 9.16 36.90
C ALA A 216 10.35 7.80 37.61
N ARG A 217 11.34 6.99 37.20
CA ARG A 217 11.70 5.74 37.90
C ARG A 217 12.22 6.04 39.33
N GLY A 218 13.07 7.05 39.50
CA GLY A 218 13.57 7.47 40.79
C GLY A 218 12.46 7.92 41.77
N LYS A 219 11.31 8.41 41.20
CA LYS A 219 10.10 8.76 42.00
C LYS A 219 9.22 7.54 42.30
N GLY A 220 9.62 6.33 41.91
CA GLY A 220 8.86 5.10 42.18
C GLY A 220 7.62 4.93 41.28
N ILE A 221 7.51 5.63 40.15
CA ILE A 221 6.37 5.49 39.26
C ILE A 221 6.45 4.08 38.57
N PRO A 222 5.37 3.31 38.61
CA PRO A 222 5.38 1.96 38.03
C PRO A 222 5.61 1.98 36.52
N GLU A 223 6.41 1.04 36.01
CA GLU A 223 6.81 0.94 34.60
C GLU A 223 5.62 0.99 33.60
N ARG A 224 4.49 0.38 33.94
CA ARG A 224 3.29 0.44 33.11
C ARG A 224 2.81 1.87 32.86
N ARG A 225 2.83 2.71 33.94
CA ARG A 225 2.44 4.12 33.85
C ARG A 225 3.48 4.93 33.07
N ILE A 226 4.76 4.64 33.26
CA ILE A 226 5.86 5.26 32.52
C ILE A 226 5.68 5.01 31.01
N VAL A 227 5.46 3.76 30.61
CA VAL A 227 5.28 3.42 29.20
C VAL A 227 4.00 4.05 28.63
N ALA A 228 2.85 3.89 29.32
CA ALA A 228 1.56 4.31 28.78
C ALA A 228 1.37 5.84 28.78
N HIS A 229 1.78 6.53 29.86
CA HIS A 229 1.50 7.97 30.00
C HIS A 229 2.67 8.87 29.64
N HIS A 230 3.90 8.41 29.79
CA HIS A 230 5.06 9.24 29.52
C HIS A 230 5.70 8.90 28.17
N ALA A 231 6.09 7.64 27.93
CA ALA A 231 6.79 7.29 26.71
C ALA A 231 5.86 7.25 25.48
N LEU A 232 4.72 6.54 25.56
CA LEU A 232 3.82 6.37 24.42
C LEU A 232 3.23 7.70 23.95
N ARG A 233 2.89 8.60 24.88
CA ARG A 233 2.37 9.92 24.55
C ARG A 233 3.35 10.74 23.69
N ASN A 234 4.64 10.66 24.00
CA ASN A 234 5.66 11.44 23.30
C ASN A 234 6.01 10.86 21.92
N VAL A 235 5.88 9.54 21.76
CA VAL A 235 6.15 8.88 20.45
C VAL A 235 4.91 8.82 19.55
N TRP A 236 3.74 9.27 20.03
CA TRP A 236 2.49 9.16 19.27
C TRP A 236 2.54 9.86 17.90
N ALA A 237 3.07 11.10 17.85
CA ALA A 237 3.15 11.86 16.61
C ALA A 237 4.05 11.18 15.55
N PRO A 238 5.31 10.80 15.82
CA PRO A 238 6.13 10.08 14.87
C PRO A 238 5.55 8.68 14.53
N LEU A 239 4.83 8.06 15.46
CA LEU A 239 4.21 6.76 15.24
C LEU A 239 3.02 6.84 14.27
N THR A 240 2.14 7.83 14.39
CA THR A 240 1.05 8.07 13.43
C THR A 240 1.58 8.35 12.03
N GLN A 241 2.68 9.10 11.92
CA GLN A 241 3.35 9.34 10.65
C GLN A 241 3.91 8.03 10.04
N ALA A 242 4.49 7.15 10.86
CA ALA A 242 4.96 5.85 10.42
C ALA A 242 3.82 4.97 9.94
N ILE A 243 2.68 4.94 10.67
CA ILE A 243 1.47 4.19 10.29
C ILE A 243 0.92 4.72 8.95
N ALA A 244 0.81 6.04 8.79
CA ALA A 244 0.38 6.64 7.53
C ALA A 244 1.33 6.27 6.37
N GLY A 245 2.63 6.21 6.62
CA GLY A 245 3.64 5.76 5.65
C GLY A 245 3.47 4.31 5.19
N THR A 246 2.87 3.44 6.01
CA THR A 246 2.65 2.03 5.64
C THR A 246 1.58 1.84 4.57
N VAL A 247 0.70 2.83 4.35
CA VAL A 247 -0.29 2.79 3.26
C VAL A 247 0.41 2.57 1.92
N ARG A 248 1.59 3.19 1.72
CA ARG A 248 2.40 2.99 0.52
C ARG A 248 2.85 1.53 0.35
N LEU A 249 3.16 0.83 1.44
CA LEU A 249 3.54 -0.58 1.39
C LEU A 249 2.38 -1.51 1.06
N LEU A 250 1.16 -1.08 1.38
CA LEU A 250 -0.05 -1.85 1.06
C LEU A 250 -0.44 -1.71 -0.42
N VAL A 251 -0.05 -0.59 -1.06
CA VAL A 251 -0.38 -0.31 -2.47
C VAL A 251 0.71 -0.80 -3.42
N SER A 252 1.93 -1.04 -2.96
CA SER A 252 3.06 -1.54 -3.76
C SER A 252 3.07 -3.07 -3.80
#